data_e8e069049d6a1b9cb437f7d7bc984e7d
#
_entry.id   e8e069049d6a1b9cb437f7d7bc984e7d
#
_cell.length_a   1.000
_cell.length_b   1.000
_cell.length_c   1.000
_cell.angle_alpha   90.00
_cell.angle_beta   90.00
_cell.angle_gamma   90.00
#
_symmetry.space_group_name_H-M   'P 1'
#
loop_
_entity.id
_entity.type
_entity.pdbx_description
1 polymer ?
#
loop_
_entity_poly.entity_id
_entity_poly.type
_entity_poly.pdbx_seq_one_letter_code
_entity_poly.pdbx_strand_id
1 'polypeptide(L)'
;MTWRAPVRDLNFALNEIVEIGSLADTGAFPGFDDETLAAVLDAGGKLAEDVLAPLNRAGDEIGAQYENGAVRSVPGFAHAYRAFADGGWNGLSAQTEHGGQGLPKALALAVFEMVHGSNMALGLCPMLTQGAIEALTTHGTDRQKQLYLPRLVSGEWTGTMNLTEPQAGSDLAALRTRAEPDGNGTYRLTGQKIFITWGDHDMADNIVHLVLARLPGAPEGSKGISMFLAAKRLVNDDGSLGVANDLAPSRIEHKLGIHGSPTCTMIYNAAHAELVGAANDGLANMFTMMNAARLQVGVQGVAIAERAYQQALSFALERKQGRSAWTGEYPARLLDHPDVRRMLMLMKAKIEAARAICLATAVATDFALAGKDKAARERARLREELFTPVAKAWSTDAGVEITSLALQVHGGMGYIEETGAAQHYRDARIAPIYEGTNGIQAIDLVGRKLGPGNGEAVRDLLADVGATIELLRSSRNDRLGAIARRLEAATTTVAEATEWLTARRGQVDALAGATPYLELLGNLMGGWLLAKGALAAAKHLADADKNPWWSGRIGVAGFFAEHVLARAPGIAAAVMAGVGDLSDTGPEALGAN
;
A
#
# COMPACT_ATOMS: atom_id res chain seq x y z
N MET A 1 14.48 15.04 -15.60
CA MET A 1 15.06 14.99 -14.22
C MET A 1 15.05 13.55 -13.74
N THR A 2 16.13 13.11 -13.08
CA THR A 2 16.19 11.77 -12.46
C THR A 2 15.35 11.79 -11.19
N TRP A 3 14.50 10.79 -10.96
CA TRP A 3 13.75 10.62 -9.73
C TRP A 3 14.69 10.55 -8.51
N ARG A 4 14.28 11.10 -7.39
CA ARG A 4 15.03 11.11 -6.13
C ARG A 4 14.23 10.46 -5.02
N ALA A 5 14.89 9.64 -4.22
CA ALA A 5 14.31 9.05 -3.03
C ALA A 5 13.93 10.13 -2.00
N PRO A 6 12.72 10.15 -1.46
CA PRO A 6 12.26 11.18 -0.53
C PRO A 6 12.77 10.94 0.90
N VAL A 7 14.07 10.63 1.07
CA VAL A 7 14.69 10.22 2.34
C VAL A 7 14.42 11.22 3.47
N ARG A 8 14.53 12.53 3.18
CA ARG A 8 14.26 13.57 4.18
C ARG A 8 12.81 13.56 4.65
N ASP A 9 11.85 13.43 3.72
CA ASP A 9 10.42 13.42 4.04
C ASP A 9 10.05 12.13 4.80
N LEU A 10 10.65 10.98 4.44
CA LEU A 10 10.49 9.71 5.15
C LEU A 10 11.05 9.77 6.57
N ASN A 11 12.28 10.29 6.73
CA ASN A 11 12.89 10.45 8.04
C ASN A 11 12.03 11.33 8.96
N PHE A 12 11.54 12.47 8.44
CA PHE A 12 10.64 13.35 9.17
C PHE A 12 9.33 12.66 9.54
N ALA A 13 8.71 11.95 8.61
CA ALA A 13 7.45 11.25 8.87
C ALA A 13 7.62 10.17 9.94
N LEU A 14 8.70 9.39 9.88
CA LEU A 14 8.99 8.32 10.84
C LEU A 14 9.28 8.87 12.24
N ASN A 15 10.13 9.89 12.36
CA ASN A 15 10.55 10.40 13.65
C ASN A 15 9.56 11.38 14.27
N GLU A 16 9.04 12.35 13.49
CA GLU A 16 8.29 13.48 14.04
C GLU A 16 6.78 13.32 13.94
N ILE A 17 6.27 12.49 13.00
CA ILE A 17 4.83 12.29 12.82
C ILE A 17 4.37 11.02 13.50
N VAL A 18 4.98 9.87 13.16
CA VAL A 18 4.56 8.57 13.70
C VAL A 18 5.40 8.09 14.88
N GLU A 19 6.46 8.83 15.25
CA GLU A 19 7.26 8.62 16.45
C GLU A 19 7.79 7.18 16.57
N ILE A 20 8.37 6.65 15.46
CA ILE A 20 8.86 5.28 15.36
C ILE A 20 9.83 4.90 16.48
N GLY A 21 10.60 5.87 17.02
CA GLY A 21 11.51 5.68 18.13
C GLY A 21 10.83 5.12 19.40
N SER A 22 9.51 5.34 19.56
CA SER A 22 8.74 4.76 20.67
C SER A 22 8.67 3.23 20.67
N LEU A 23 8.97 2.58 19.53
CA LEU A 23 9.10 1.13 19.44
C LEU A 23 10.30 0.59 20.25
N ALA A 24 11.34 1.38 20.48
CA ALA A 24 12.48 1.01 21.32
C ALA A 24 12.03 0.62 22.75
N ASP A 25 11.00 1.28 23.26
CA ASP A 25 10.43 1.00 24.58
C ASP A 25 9.82 -0.40 24.72
N THR A 26 9.52 -1.08 23.62
CA THR A 26 8.99 -2.45 23.65
C THR A 26 10.06 -3.50 23.94
N GLY A 27 11.33 -3.19 23.65
CA GLY A 27 12.46 -4.13 23.73
C GLY A 27 12.46 -5.22 22.64
N ALA A 28 11.53 -5.17 21.67
CA ALA A 28 11.36 -6.21 20.65
C ALA A 28 12.27 -6.01 19.42
N PHE A 29 12.86 -4.82 19.27
CA PHE A 29 13.70 -4.46 18.13
C PHE A 29 15.12 -4.13 18.60
N PRO A 30 15.91 -5.13 19.05
CA PRO A 30 17.28 -4.90 19.52
C PRO A 30 18.15 -4.40 18.35
N GLY A 31 18.87 -3.29 18.59
CA GLY A 31 19.73 -2.66 17.57
C GLY A 31 18.98 -1.70 16.62
N PHE A 32 17.70 -1.46 16.83
CA PHE A 32 16.98 -0.39 16.14
C PHE A 32 17.13 0.93 16.93
N ASP A 33 17.72 1.93 16.28
CA ASP A 33 17.93 3.28 16.77
C ASP A 33 17.91 4.30 15.62
N ASP A 34 18.09 5.58 15.92
CA ASP A 34 18.08 6.67 14.94
C ASP A 34 19.21 6.55 13.90
N GLU A 35 20.38 6.01 14.29
CA GLU A 35 21.51 5.80 13.39
C GLU A 35 21.20 4.69 12.39
N THR A 36 20.66 3.58 12.85
CA THR A 36 20.20 2.46 12.02
C THR A 36 19.09 2.92 11.06
N LEU A 37 18.11 3.68 11.56
CA LEU A 37 17.03 4.23 10.74
C LEU A 37 17.59 5.09 9.61
N ALA A 38 18.46 6.04 9.91
CA ALA A 38 19.07 6.93 8.93
C ALA A 38 19.91 6.17 7.91
N ALA A 39 20.72 5.20 8.35
CA ALA A 39 21.57 4.38 7.49
C ALA A 39 20.74 3.52 6.51
N VAL A 40 19.66 2.88 6.99
CA VAL A 40 18.77 2.06 6.15
C VAL A 40 18.05 2.92 5.11
N LEU A 41 17.53 4.09 5.50
CA LEU A 41 16.87 5.00 4.54
C LEU A 41 17.84 5.51 3.48
N ASP A 42 19.07 5.88 3.85
CA ASP A 42 20.07 6.38 2.92
C ASP A 42 20.53 5.28 1.94
N ALA A 43 20.80 4.08 2.45
CA ALA A 43 21.20 2.93 1.61
C ALA A 43 20.07 2.48 0.69
N GLY A 44 18.82 2.40 1.20
CA GLY A 44 17.64 2.08 0.39
C GLY A 44 17.38 3.13 -0.69
N GLY A 45 17.57 4.42 -0.36
CA GLY A 45 17.50 5.52 -1.33
C GLY A 45 18.50 5.38 -2.47
N LYS A 46 19.75 5.05 -2.16
CA LYS A 46 20.80 4.82 -3.17
C LYS A 46 20.47 3.63 -4.09
N LEU A 47 20.05 2.50 -3.53
CA LEU A 47 19.60 1.36 -4.33
C LEU A 47 18.47 1.78 -5.28
N ALA A 48 17.48 2.48 -4.77
CA ALA A 48 16.31 2.90 -5.53
C ALA A 48 16.69 3.88 -6.67
N GLU A 49 17.56 4.87 -6.39
CA GLU A 49 17.99 5.88 -7.38
C GLU A 49 18.93 5.29 -8.44
N ASP A 50 19.93 4.52 -8.01
CA ASP A 50 21.05 4.14 -8.87
C ASP A 50 20.81 2.83 -9.64
N VAL A 51 20.01 1.92 -9.07
CA VAL A 51 19.80 0.57 -9.63
C VAL A 51 18.40 0.40 -10.22
N LEU A 52 17.34 0.78 -9.46
CA LEU A 52 15.97 0.48 -9.85
C LEU A 52 15.36 1.55 -10.78
N ALA A 53 15.54 2.83 -10.46
CA ALA A 53 14.92 3.93 -11.20
C ALA A 53 15.33 4.01 -12.68
N PRO A 54 16.58 3.71 -13.07
CA PRO A 54 16.99 3.72 -14.48
C PRO A 54 16.22 2.72 -15.36
N LEU A 55 15.71 1.64 -14.78
CA LEU A 55 14.99 0.59 -15.49
C LEU A 55 13.48 0.83 -15.62
N ASN A 56 12.93 1.86 -14.96
CA ASN A 56 11.49 2.08 -14.93
C ASN A 56 10.89 2.35 -16.31
N ARG A 57 11.56 3.19 -17.12
CA ARG A 57 11.09 3.52 -18.46
C ARG A 57 11.19 2.31 -19.40
N ALA A 58 12.29 1.58 -19.37
CA ALA A 58 12.46 0.35 -20.14
C ALA A 58 11.41 -0.71 -19.73
N GLY A 59 11.04 -0.76 -18.44
CA GLY A 59 9.95 -1.60 -17.93
C GLY A 59 8.61 -1.32 -18.58
N ASP A 60 8.28 -0.05 -18.84
CA ASP A 60 7.05 0.35 -19.50
C ASP A 60 7.09 0.11 -21.03
N GLU A 61 8.19 0.47 -21.68
CA GLU A 61 8.32 0.41 -23.14
C GLU A 61 8.48 -1.02 -23.67
N ILE A 62 9.26 -1.86 -22.98
CA ILE A 62 9.54 -3.24 -23.40
C ILE A 62 8.49 -4.19 -22.83
N GLY A 63 8.21 -4.09 -21.54
CA GLY A 63 7.33 -4.99 -20.82
C GLY A 63 7.90 -6.40 -20.63
N ALA A 64 7.26 -7.18 -19.76
CA ALA A 64 7.52 -8.61 -19.66
C ALA A 64 7.00 -9.36 -20.90
N GLN A 65 7.71 -10.42 -21.31
CA GLN A 65 7.38 -11.18 -22.51
C GLN A 65 7.00 -12.63 -22.15
N TYR A 66 6.07 -13.22 -22.91
CA TYR A 66 5.72 -14.63 -22.80
C TYR A 66 6.17 -15.36 -24.06
N GLU A 67 7.15 -16.23 -23.94
CA GLU A 67 7.77 -16.94 -25.05
C GLU A 67 8.00 -18.42 -24.70
N ASN A 68 7.60 -19.31 -25.59
CA ASN A 68 7.86 -20.75 -25.47
C ASN A 68 7.42 -21.36 -24.11
N GLY A 69 6.30 -20.91 -23.55
CA GLY A 69 5.76 -21.44 -22.30
C GLY A 69 6.39 -20.86 -21.03
N ALA A 70 7.25 -19.85 -21.13
CA ALA A 70 7.92 -19.19 -20.02
C ALA A 70 7.83 -17.67 -20.11
N VAL A 71 7.93 -17.01 -18.96
CA VAL A 71 7.97 -15.55 -18.87
C VAL A 71 9.44 -15.07 -18.86
N ARG A 72 9.73 -14.08 -19.70
CA ARG A 72 10.99 -13.33 -19.71
C ARG A 72 10.79 -11.98 -19.07
N SER A 73 11.60 -11.67 -18.07
CA SER A 73 11.63 -10.34 -17.47
C SER A 73 12.26 -9.31 -18.39
N VAL A 74 12.01 -8.03 -18.11
CA VAL A 74 12.62 -6.91 -18.81
C VAL A 74 14.16 -6.97 -18.69
N PRO A 75 14.92 -6.71 -19.74
CA PRO A 75 16.38 -6.67 -19.66
C PRO A 75 16.87 -5.75 -18.53
N GLY A 76 17.75 -6.28 -17.68
CA GLY A 76 18.27 -5.60 -16.50
C GLY A 76 17.50 -5.88 -15.20
N PHE A 77 16.24 -6.33 -15.25
CA PHE A 77 15.45 -6.61 -14.04
C PHE A 77 16.06 -7.71 -13.17
N ALA A 78 16.55 -8.79 -13.76
CA ALA A 78 17.22 -9.86 -13.03
C ALA A 78 18.47 -9.36 -12.28
N HIS A 79 19.26 -8.47 -12.88
CA HIS A 79 20.42 -7.86 -12.22
C HIS A 79 19.98 -6.93 -11.06
N ALA A 80 18.98 -6.08 -11.30
CA ALA A 80 18.45 -5.18 -10.29
C ALA A 80 17.80 -5.94 -9.12
N TYR A 81 17.05 -7.02 -9.39
CA TYR A 81 16.52 -7.90 -8.37
C TYR A 81 17.61 -8.57 -7.54
N ARG A 82 18.70 -9.05 -8.17
CA ARG A 82 19.83 -9.62 -7.45
C ARG A 82 20.50 -8.59 -6.54
N ALA A 83 20.74 -7.37 -7.01
CA ALA A 83 21.28 -6.29 -6.18
C ALA A 83 20.37 -5.97 -4.97
N PHE A 84 19.05 -6.04 -5.16
CA PHE A 84 18.08 -5.92 -4.07
C PHE A 84 18.18 -7.10 -3.08
N ALA A 85 18.24 -8.33 -3.55
CA ALA A 85 18.36 -9.53 -2.72
C ALA A 85 19.68 -9.58 -1.95
N ASP A 86 20.80 -9.35 -2.63
CA ASP A 86 22.16 -9.34 -2.03
C ASP A 86 22.32 -8.26 -0.95
N GLY A 87 21.57 -7.15 -1.05
CA GLY A 87 21.47 -6.11 -0.03
C GLY A 87 20.61 -6.48 1.18
N GLY A 88 19.99 -7.66 1.20
CA GLY A 88 19.17 -8.16 2.32
C GLY A 88 17.81 -7.44 2.47
N TRP A 89 17.35 -6.72 1.45
CA TRP A 89 16.17 -5.86 1.53
C TRP A 89 14.85 -6.64 1.69
N ASN A 90 14.78 -7.90 1.22
CA ASN A 90 13.64 -8.77 1.48
C ASN A 90 13.46 -9.10 2.96
N GLY A 91 14.55 -9.20 3.69
CA GLY A 91 14.61 -9.67 5.07
C GLY A 91 14.58 -8.58 6.12
N LEU A 92 14.37 -7.29 5.78
CA LEU A 92 14.43 -6.18 6.73
C LEU A 92 13.60 -6.43 8.00
N SER A 93 12.34 -6.81 7.86
CA SER A 93 11.43 -7.06 8.99
C SER A 93 11.21 -8.55 9.28
N ALA A 94 11.88 -9.46 8.54
CA ALA A 94 11.76 -10.89 8.78
C ALA A 94 12.53 -11.30 10.03
N GLN A 95 12.11 -12.43 10.62
CA GLN A 95 12.71 -12.96 11.84
C GLN A 95 14.18 -13.36 11.64
N THR A 96 15.02 -13.07 12.63
CA THR A 96 16.47 -13.33 12.58
C THR A 96 16.80 -14.82 12.52
N GLU A 97 15.95 -15.69 13.07
CA GLU A 97 16.12 -17.16 13.01
C GLU A 97 16.06 -17.72 11.58
N HIS A 98 15.47 -16.96 10.63
CA HIS A 98 15.38 -17.30 9.21
C HIS A 98 16.30 -16.44 8.33
N GLY A 99 17.25 -15.72 8.94
CA GLY A 99 18.19 -14.84 8.23
C GLY A 99 17.69 -13.43 7.98
N GLY A 100 16.57 -13.02 8.59
CA GLY A 100 16.07 -11.66 8.55
C GLY A 100 16.83 -10.71 9.50
N GLN A 101 16.54 -9.41 9.42
CA GLN A 101 17.20 -8.39 10.24
C GLN A 101 16.38 -8.01 11.48
N GLY A 102 15.11 -8.42 11.59
CA GLY A 102 14.25 -8.15 12.74
C GLY A 102 13.95 -6.67 12.98
N LEU A 103 14.04 -5.83 11.95
CA LEU A 103 13.75 -4.39 12.03
C LEU A 103 12.24 -4.11 11.99
N PRO A 104 11.79 -2.93 12.44
CA PRO A 104 10.38 -2.57 12.39
C PRO A 104 9.80 -2.63 10.97
N LYS A 105 8.56 -3.11 10.86
CA LYS A 105 7.80 -3.11 9.58
C LYS A 105 7.61 -1.70 9.03
N ALA A 106 7.48 -0.71 9.91
CA ALA A 106 7.36 0.69 9.49
C ALA A 106 8.62 1.18 8.75
N LEU A 107 9.81 0.77 9.17
CA LEU A 107 11.05 1.08 8.45
C LEU A 107 11.13 0.32 7.11
N ALA A 108 10.80 -0.97 7.10
CA ALA A 108 10.73 -1.75 5.86
C ALA A 108 9.75 -1.14 4.86
N LEU A 109 8.59 -0.68 5.32
CA LEU A 109 7.58 -0.03 4.49
C LEU A 109 8.09 1.28 3.85
N ALA A 110 8.85 2.08 4.60
CA ALA A 110 9.48 3.30 4.09
C ALA A 110 10.50 3.00 2.97
N VAL A 111 11.27 1.91 3.10
CA VAL A 111 12.15 1.44 2.02
C VAL A 111 11.34 1.01 0.80
N PHE A 112 10.22 0.31 1.01
CA PHE A 112 9.35 -0.10 -0.10
C PHE A 112 8.65 1.08 -0.79
N GLU A 113 8.40 2.20 -0.11
CA GLU A 113 7.99 3.43 -0.81
C GLU A 113 9.04 3.86 -1.83
N MET A 114 10.32 3.82 -1.47
CA MET A 114 11.41 4.17 -2.39
C MET A 114 11.55 3.15 -3.53
N VAL A 115 11.41 1.86 -3.24
CA VAL A 115 11.44 0.79 -4.26
C VAL A 115 10.30 0.96 -5.27
N HIS A 116 9.06 1.13 -4.81
CA HIS A 116 7.92 1.35 -5.70
C HIS A 116 7.99 2.68 -6.46
N GLY A 117 8.47 3.74 -5.82
CA GLY A 117 8.66 5.04 -6.46
C GLY A 117 9.74 5.02 -7.54
N SER A 118 10.76 4.21 -7.37
CA SER A 118 11.82 4.03 -8.37
C SER A 118 11.38 3.13 -9.53
N ASN A 119 10.74 1.99 -9.25
CA ASN A 119 10.24 1.04 -10.27
C ASN A 119 9.10 0.18 -9.70
N MET A 120 7.87 0.65 -9.87
CA MET A 120 6.69 -0.04 -9.32
C MET A 120 6.52 -1.45 -9.88
N ALA A 121 6.79 -1.65 -11.17
CA ALA A 121 6.64 -2.94 -11.83
C ALA A 121 7.56 -4.01 -11.23
N LEU A 122 8.83 -3.69 -10.99
CA LEU A 122 9.80 -4.59 -10.35
C LEU A 122 9.49 -4.77 -8.86
N GLY A 123 9.14 -3.69 -8.15
CA GLY A 123 8.86 -3.71 -6.72
C GLY A 123 7.73 -4.64 -6.29
N LEU A 124 6.81 -4.96 -7.21
CA LEU A 124 5.73 -5.94 -6.98
C LEU A 124 6.26 -7.36 -6.68
N CYS A 125 7.39 -7.76 -7.25
CA CYS A 125 7.97 -9.09 -7.03
C CYS A 125 8.42 -9.28 -5.56
N PRO A 126 9.32 -8.45 -5.00
CA PRO A 126 9.69 -8.56 -3.59
C PRO A 126 8.54 -8.26 -2.62
N MET A 127 7.58 -7.40 -2.99
CA MET A 127 6.39 -7.14 -2.18
C MET A 127 5.59 -8.42 -1.91
N LEU A 128 5.31 -9.22 -2.95
CA LEU A 128 4.61 -10.49 -2.81
C LEU A 128 5.44 -11.53 -2.06
N THR A 129 6.76 -11.51 -2.22
CA THR A 129 7.67 -12.36 -1.48
C THR A 129 7.59 -12.08 0.03
N GLN A 130 7.56 -10.82 0.45
CA GLN A 130 7.36 -10.47 1.87
C GLN A 130 6.03 -10.99 2.41
N GLY A 131 4.94 -10.89 1.64
CA GLY A 131 3.66 -11.45 2.03
C GLY A 131 3.70 -12.98 2.19
N ALA A 132 4.42 -13.68 1.32
CA ALA A 132 4.62 -15.13 1.44
C ALA A 132 5.45 -15.51 2.67
N ILE A 133 6.50 -14.73 2.98
CA ILE A 133 7.28 -14.88 4.23
C ILE A 133 6.38 -14.76 5.45
N GLU A 134 5.53 -13.75 5.53
CA GLU A 134 4.61 -13.55 6.66
C GLU A 134 3.59 -14.69 6.81
N ALA A 135 3.00 -15.13 5.69
CA ALA A 135 2.05 -16.22 5.71
C ALA A 135 2.68 -17.54 6.17
N LEU A 136 3.87 -17.87 5.68
CA LEU A 136 4.59 -19.09 6.08
C LEU A 136 5.13 -19.00 7.50
N THR A 137 5.63 -17.85 7.94
CA THR A 137 6.05 -17.62 9.33
C THR A 137 4.92 -17.89 10.30
N THR A 138 3.69 -17.44 9.95
CA THR A 138 2.53 -17.57 10.83
C THR A 138 1.88 -18.95 10.77
N HIS A 139 1.72 -19.52 9.57
CA HIS A 139 0.87 -20.69 9.33
C HIS A 139 1.61 -21.92 8.84
N GLY A 140 2.87 -21.80 8.41
CA GLY A 140 3.66 -22.92 7.92
C GLY A 140 4.01 -23.91 9.02
N THR A 141 4.16 -25.19 8.67
CA THR A 141 4.76 -26.20 9.55
C THR A 141 6.24 -25.90 9.78
N ASP A 142 6.84 -26.46 10.83
CA ASP A 142 8.28 -26.27 11.10
C ASP A 142 9.14 -26.71 9.91
N ARG A 143 8.78 -27.82 9.23
CA ARG A 143 9.45 -28.26 8.01
C ARG A 143 9.34 -27.22 6.89
N GLN A 144 8.15 -26.68 6.64
CA GLN A 144 7.95 -25.65 5.63
C GLN A 144 8.75 -24.39 5.96
N LYS A 145 8.76 -23.95 7.21
CA LYS A 145 9.55 -22.81 7.65
C LYS A 145 11.04 -23.02 7.40
N GLN A 146 11.58 -24.18 7.80
CA GLN A 146 12.99 -24.51 7.63
C GLN A 146 13.43 -24.57 6.16
N LEU A 147 12.59 -25.12 5.26
CA LEU A 147 12.92 -25.29 3.86
C LEU A 147 12.75 -24.01 3.02
N TYR A 148 11.71 -23.24 3.28
CA TYR A 148 11.31 -22.14 2.40
C TYR A 148 11.69 -20.75 2.91
N LEU A 149 11.58 -20.47 4.23
CA LEU A 149 11.79 -19.12 4.75
C LEU A 149 13.20 -18.58 4.51
N PRO A 150 14.30 -19.32 4.77
CA PRO A 150 15.64 -18.79 4.54
C PRO A 150 15.87 -18.36 3.08
N ARG A 151 15.32 -19.11 2.11
CA ARG A 151 15.45 -18.81 0.68
C ARG A 151 14.58 -17.63 0.22
N LEU A 152 13.39 -17.47 0.79
CA LEU A 152 12.53 -16.33 0.54
C LEU A 152 13.08 -15.06 1.19
N VAL A 153 13.58 -15.15 2.41
CA VAL A 153 14.18 -14.04 3.16
C VAL A 153 15.45 -13.53 2.49
N SER A 154 16.32 -14.43 2.00
CA SER A 154 17.50 -14.05 1.23
C SER A 154 17.18 -13.50 -0.16
N GLY A 155 15.97 -13.74 -0.69
CA GLY A 155 15.59 -13.39 -2.06
C GLY A 155 16.10 -14.36 -3.13
N GLU A 156 16.72 -15.47 -2.76
CA GLU A 156 17.10 -16.53 -3.70
C GLU A 156 15.88 -17.12 -4.39
N TRP A 157 14.77 -17.24 -3.66
CA TRP A 157 13.46 -17.59 -4.21
C TRP A 157 12.48 -16.44 -4.01
N THR A 158 11.44 -16.41 -4.86
CA THR A 158 10.35 -15.45 -4.75
C THR A 158 9.06 -16.13 -4.32
N GLY A 159 8.14 -15.34 -3.76
CA GLY A 159 6.80 -15.78 -3.38
C GLY A 159 5.72 -15.06 -4.19
N THR A 160 4.60 -15.73 -4.44
CA THR A 160 3.44 -15.13 -5.10
C THR A 160 2.13 -15.71 -4.59
N MET A 161 1.05 -14.95 -4.76
CA MET A 161 -0.28 -15.21 -4.23
C MET A 161 -1.25 -15.59 -5.36
N ASN A 162 -1.90 -16.77 -5.24
CA ASN A 162 -2.73 -17.35 -6.29
C ASN A 162 -4.17 -17.58 -5.79
N LEU A 163 -5.02 -16.55 -5.87
CA LEU A 163 -6.39 -16.59 -5.40
C LEU A 163 -7.40 -16.66 -6.54
N THR A 164 -7.34 -15.65 -7.42
CA THR A 164 -8.37 -15.29 -8.38
C THR A 164 -8.54 -16.32 -9.49
N GLU A 165 -9.80 -16.62 -9.82
CA GLU A 165 -10.19 -17.44 -10.97
C GLU A 165 -11.16 -16.65 -11.86
N PRO A 166 -11.42 -17.07 -13.13
CA PRO A 166 -12.30 -16.32 -14.03
C PRO A 166 -13.68 -15.99 -13.44
N GLN A 167 -14.23 -16.84 -12.59
CA GLN A 167 -15.53 -16.68 -11.92
C GLN A 167 -15.44 -16.21 -10.47
N ALA A 168 -14.23 -16.09 -9.90
CA ALA A 168 -13.99 -15.81 -8.48
C ALA A 168 -12.92 -14.73 -8.33
N GLY A 169 -13.35 -13.46 -8.30
CA GLY A 169 -12.50 -12.28 -8.05
C GLY A 169 -12.74 -11.73 -6.65
N SER A 170 -13.66 -10.76 -6.51
CA SER A 170 -14.03 -10.23 -5.19
C SER A 170 -14.76 -11.26 -4.33
N ASP A 171 -15.53 -12.16 -4.94
CA ASP A 171 -16.14 -13.31 -4.27
C ASP A 171 -15.32 -14.58 -4.51
N LEU A 172 -14.42 -14.89 -3.57
CA LEU A 172 -13.62 -16.11 -3.59
C LEU A 172 -14.40 -17.37 -3.23
N ALA A 173 -15.64 -17.26 -2.71
CA ALA A 173 -16.47 -18.42 -2.41
C ALA A 173 -16.77 -19.27 -3.65
N ALA A 174 -16.68 -18.66 -4.85
CA ALA A 174 -16.93 -19.33 -6.14
C ALA A 174 -15.70 -20.05 -6.73
N LEU A 175 -14.54 -20.08 -6.07
CA LEU A 175 -13.33 -20.74 -6.60
C LEU A 175 -13.53 -22.25 -6.79
N ARG A 176 -12.91 -22.79 -7.85
CA ARG A 176 -13.08 -24.18 -8.31
C ARG A 176 -11.79 -25.00 -8.36
N THR A 177 -10.62 -24.41 -8.21
CA THR A 177 -9.34 -25.14 -8.12
C THR A 177 -9.43 -26.17 -7.01
N ARG A 178 -9.04 -27.43 -7.31
CA ARG A 178 -9.13 -28.58 -6.41
C ARG A 178 -7.74 -29.02 -5.96
N ALA A 179 -7.70 -29.55 -4.74
CA ALA A 179 -6.52 -30.17 -4.16
C ALA A 179 -6.89 -31.62 -3.77
N GLU A 180 -6.40 -32.60 -4.49
CA GLU A 180 -6.69 -34.02 -4.24
C GLU A 180 -5.51 -34.64 -3.46
N PRO A 181 -5.75 -35.34 -2.32
CA PRO A 181 -4.70 -36.05 -1.61
C PRO A 181 -4.00 -37.07 -2.50
N ASP A 182 -2.66 -37.14 -2.45
CA ASP A 182 -1.86 -38.12 -3.21
C ASP A 182 -1.39 -39.31 -2.38
N GLY A 183 -1.85 -39.45 -1.13
CA GLY A 183 -1.57 -40.57 -0.23
C GLY A 183 -0.33 -40.43 0.63
N ASN A 184 0.52 -39.41 0.42
CA ASN A 184 1.77 -39.19 1.13
C ASN A 184 1.74 -37.95 2.05
N GLY A 185 0.54 -37.45 2.40
CA GLY A 185 0.37 -36.21 3.16
C GLY A 185 0.56 -34.95 2.34
N THR A 186 0.74 -35.10 1.02
CA THR A 186 0.79 -34.03 0.02
C THR A 186 -0.45 -34.08 -0.87
N TYR A 187 -0.55 -33.14 -1.81
CA TYR A 187 -1.74 -32.94 -2.62
C TYR A 187 -1.39 -32.69 -4.08
N ARG A 188 -2.37 -32.92 -4.95
CA ARG A 188 -2.33 -32.60 -6.38
C ARG A 188 -3.30 -31.48 -6.68
N LEU A 189 -2.77 -30.32 -7.08
CA LEU A 189 -3.58 -29.17 -7.47
C LEU A 189 -3.98 -29.26 -8.93
N THR A 190 -5.27 -29.08 -9.22
CA THR A 190 -5.79 -29.01 -10.58
C THR A 190 -6.73 -27.80 -10.72
N GLY A 191 -6.44 -26.91 -11.66
CA GLY A 191 -7.25 -25.72 -11.91
C GLY A 191 -6.48 -24.60 -12.60
N GLN A 192 -7.12 -23.44 -12.66
CA GLN A 192 -6.59 -22.24 -13.30
C GLN A 192 -6.68 -21.06 -12.35
N LYS A 193 -5.61 -20.27 -12.26
CA LYS A 193 -5.60 -18.99 -11.58
C LYS A 193 -5.27 -17.87 -12.56
N ILE A 194 -5.97 -16.74 -12.44
CA ILE A 194 -5.77 -15.57 -13.33
C ILE A 194 -5.30 -14.36 -12.52
N PHE A 195 -4.69 -13.41 -13.22
CA PHE A 195 -4.15 -12.17 -12.65
C PHE A 195 -3.06 -12.40 -11.60
N ILE A 196 -2.25 -13.44 -11.79
CA ILE A 196 -1.17 -13.78 -10.86
C ILE A 196 0.06 -12.92 -11.14
N THR A 197 0.28 -11.94 -10.30
CA THR A 197 1.43 -11.04 -10.35
C THR A 197 2.70 -11.82 -10.08
N TRP A 198 3.68 -11.71 -11.01
CA TRP A 198 4.95 -12.45 -10.93
C TRP A 198 4.77 -13.96 -10.73
N GLY A 199 3.72 -14.53 -11.34
CA GLY A 199 3.44 -15.96 -11.28
C GLY A 199 4.48 -16.82 -11.99
N ASP A 200 5.19 -16.27 -12.96
CA ASP A 200 6.37 -16.85 -13.58
C ASP A 200 7.36 -15.76 -13.99
N HIS A 201 8.65 -16.06 -13.94
CA HIS A 201 9.76 -15.19 -14.35
C HIS A 201 11.10 -15.94 -14.31
N ASP A 202 12.16 -15.26 -14.76
CA ASP A 202 13.54 -15.75 -14.88
C ASP A 202 14.55 -15.02 -13.95
N MET A 203 14.07 -14.32 -12.89
CA MET A 203 14.92 -13.51 -12.01
C MET A 203 15.44 -14.28 -10.79
N ALA A 204 14.78 -15.36 -10.38
CA ALA A 204 15.09 -16.16 -9.20
C ALA A 204 15.10 -17.65 -9.53
N ASP A 205 15.76 -18.46 -8.69
CA ASP A 205 15.95 -19.90 -8.93
C ASP A 205 14.66 -20.70 -8.76
N ASN A 206 13.73 -20.21 -7.92
CA ASN A 206 12.43 -20.84 -7.70
C ASN A 206 11.36 -19.79 -7.38
N ILE A 207 10.10 -20.19 -7.55
CA ILE A 207 8.92 -19.39 -7.22
C ILE A 207 8.01 -20.23 -6.33
N VAL A 208 7.66 -19.70 -5.16
CA VAL A 208 6.74 -20.33 -4.20
C VAL A 208 5.36 -19.72 -4.36
N HIS A 209 4.41 -20.53 -4.83
CA HIS A 209 3.00 -20.14 -5.01
C HIS A 209 2.21 -20.50 -3.76
N LEU A 210 1.56 -19.52 -3.12
CA LEU A 210 0.52 -19.77 -2.12
C LEU A 210 -0.84 -19.77 -2.81
N VAL A 211 -1.46 -20.94 -2.88
CA VAL A 211 -2.62 -21.23 -3.75
C VAL A 211 -3.84 -21.55 -2.92
N LEU A 212 -4.97 -20.86 -3.19
CA LEU A 212 -6.26 -21.24 -2.61
C LEU A 212 -6.94 -22.32 -3.46
N ALA A 213 -7.34 -23.42 -2.82
CA ALA A 213 -8.02 -24.53 -3.46
C ALA A 213 -9.01 -25.21 -2.49
N ARG A 214 -9.84 -26.14 -3.04
CA ARG A 214 -10.80 -26.92 -2.27
C ARG A 214 -10.36 -28.37 -2.15
N LEU A 215 -10.51 -28.91 -0.96
CA LEU A 215 -10.38 -30.34 -0.68
C LEU A 215 -11.65 -31.08 -1.11
N PRO A 216 -11.59 -32.40 -1.43
CA PRO A 216 -12.77 -33.23 -1.63
C PRO A 216 -13.68 -33.21 -0.39
N GLY A 217 -14.98 -33.01 -0.60
CA GLY A 217 -15.96 -32.95 0.48
C GLY A 217 -15.90 -31.70 1.37
N ALA A 218 -15.09 -30.70 1.03
CA ALA A 218 -15.03 -29.45 1.77
C ALA A 218 -16.38 -28.70 1.75
N PRO A 219 -16.73 -27.97 2.82
CA PRO A 219 -17.94 -27.14 2.86
C PRO A 219 -18.02 -26.18 1.66
N GLU A 220 -19.26 -25.87 1.23
CA GLU A 220 -19.47 -24.82 0.22
C GLU A 220 -19.11 -23.44 0.74
N GLY A 221 -18.92 -22.50 -0.18
CA GLY A 221 -18.60 -21.11 0.14
C GLY A 221 -17.16 -20.91 0.63
N SER A 222 -16.92 -19.81 1.32
CA SER A 222 -15.59 -19.41 1.79
C SER A 222 -15.01 -20.32 2.88
N LYS A 223 -15.87 -21.02 3.62
CA LYS A 223 -15.47 -21.93 4.71
C LYS A 223 -14.87 -23.27 4.23
N GLY A 224 -14.90 -23.58 2.95
CA GLY A 224 -14.30 -24.80 2.39
C GLY A 224 -13.00 -24.53 1.62
N ILE A 225 -12.39 -23.37 1.80
CA ILE A 225 -11.17 -22.99 1.11
C ILE A 225 -9.96 -23.33 1.99
N SER A 226 -8.98 -24.02 1.40
CA SER A 226 -7.68 -24.33 2.04
C SER A 226 -6.54 -23.65 1.29
N MET A 227 -5.43 -23.40 1.98
CA MET A 227 -4.23 -22.79 1.40
C MET A 227 -3.16 -23.86 1.18
N PHE A 228 -2.53 -23.82 0.02
CA PHE A 228 -1.49 -24.76 -0.38
C PHE A 228 -0.23 -24.02 -0.83
N LEU A 229 0.93 -24.60 -0.55
CA LEU A 229 2.21 -24.22 -1.08
C LEU A 229 2.55 -25.12 -2.27
N ALA A 230 2.75 -24.53 -3.45
CA ALA A 230 3.21 -25.19 -4.66
C ALA A 230 4.44 -24.46 -5.20
N ALA A 231 5.61 -25.07 -5.18
CA ALA A 231 6.81 -24.48 -5.73
C ALA A 231 6.94 -24.76 -7.23
N LYS A 232 7.44 -23.81 -8.02
CA LYS A 232 7.70 -23.99 -9.48
C LYS A 232 8.64 -25.17 -9.75
N ARG A 233 9.66 -25.35 -8.92
CA ARG A 233 10.50 -26.55 -8.86
C ARG A 233 10.34 -27.19 -7.49
N LEU A 234 10.21 -28.51 -7.46
CA LEU A 234 10.07 -29.27 -6.23
C LEU A 234 11.30 -29.02 -5.33
N VAL A 235 11.09 -29.04 -4.03
CA VAL A 235 12.14 -28.86 -3.04
C VAL A 235 12.36 -30.18 -2.31
N ASN A 236 13.58 -30.71 -2.37
CA ASN A 236 13.96 -31.92 -1.66
C ASN A 236 14.10 -31.66 -0.15
N ASP A 237 14.15 -32.71 0.67
CA ASP A 237 14.25 -32.58 2.12
C ASP A 237 15.57 -31.91 2.59
N ASP A 238 16.61 -31.94 1.76
CA ASP A 238 17.87 -31.22 1.99
C ASP A 238 17.87 -29.76 1.52
N GLY A 239 16.73 -29.28 1.01
CA GLY A 239 16.56 -27.91 0.48
C GLY A 239 17.08 -27.72 -0.95
N SER A 240 17.61 -28.75 -1.61
CA SER A 240 18.03 -28.68 -3.01
C SER A 240 16.83 -28.65 -3.97
N LEU A 241 17.01 -28.05 -5.15
CA LEU A 241 15.97 -27.99 -6.18
C LEU A 241 15.86 -29.33 -6.94
N GLY A 242 14.65 -29.88 -6.94
CA GLY A 242 14.27 -31.06 -7.69
C GLY A 242 13.83 -30.74 -9.13
N VAL A 243 12.97 -31.60 -9.66
CA VAL A 243 12.37 -31.46 -11.00
C VAL A 243 11.37 -30.30 -11.05
N ALA A 244 11.04 -29.85 -12.25
CA ALA A 244 9.95 -28.90 -12.44
C ALA A 244 8.60 -29.50 -11.98
N ASN A 245 7.78 -28.66 -11.36
CA ASN A 245 6.43 -29.05 -10.96
C ASN A 245 5.45 -28.87 -12.12
N ASP A 246 4.31 -29.55 -12.07
CA ASP A 246 3.26 -29.50 -13.10
C ASP A 246 2.39 -28.23 -12.99
N LEU A 247 3.03 -27.09 -12.92
CA LEU A 247 2.43 -25.77 -12.97
C LEU A 247 3.20 -24.88 -13.96
N ALA A 248 2.46 -24.11 -14.75
CA ALA A 248 3.06 -23.22 -15.73
C ALA A 248 2.13 -22.06 -16.07
N PRO A 249 2.67 -20.92 -16.53
CA PRO A 249 1.85 -19.87 -17.13
C PRO A 249 1.34 -20.34 -18.50
N SER A 250 0.08 -20.06 -18.82
CA SER A 250 -0.46 -20.24 -20.17
C SER A 250 -0.40 -18.95 -20.99
N ARG A 251 -0.32 -17.81 -20.33
CA ARG A 251 -0.17 -16.48 -20.95
C ARG A 251 0.14 -15.44 -19.85
N ILE A 252 0.50 -14.23 -20.30
CA ILE A 252 0.48 -13.01 -19.48
C ILE A 252 -0.58 -12.05 -20.04
N GLU A 253 -1.10 -11.17 -19.19
CA GLU A 253 -2.12 -10.19 -19.56
C GLU A 253 -1.47 -8.95 -20.21
N HIS A 254 -2.09 -8.45 -21.28
CA HIS A 254 -1.78 -7.14 -21.86
C HIS A 254 -2.55 -6.07 -21.07
N LYS A 255 -1.83 -5.17 -20.40
CA LYS A 255 -2.37 -4.28 -19.36
C LYS A 255 -2.25 -2.80 -19.74
N LEU A 256 -3.02 -1.96 -19.04
CA LEU A 256 -2.95 -0.50 -19.15
C LEU A 256 -1.60 0.07 -18.70
N GLY A 257 -1.01 -0.50 -17.66
CA GLY A 257 0.26 -0.05 -17.06
C GLY A 257 1.01 -1.19 -16.39
N ILE A 258 2.09 -0.85 -15.68
CA ILE A 258 3.03 -1.80 -15.02
C ILE A 258 3.45 -2.92 -15.97
N HIS A 259 3.77 -2.58 -17.21
CA HIS A 259 4.05 -3.55 -18.29
C HIS A 259 5.24 -4.45 -17.95
N GLY A 260 6.22 -3.96 -17.20
CA GLY A 260 7.38 -4.75 -16.74
C GLY A 260 7.04 -5.82 -15.70
N SER A 261 5.85 -5.76 -15.07
CA SER A 261 5.38 -6.78 -14.13
C SER A 261 4.53 -7.81 -14.86
N PRO A 262 4.95 -9.08 -15.00
CA PRO A 262 4.13 -10.11 -15.62
C PRO A 262 2.92 -10.41 -14.74
N THR A 263 1.75 -10.40 -15.35
CA THR A 263 0.48 -10.81 -14.73
C THR A 263 0.02 -12.08 -15.41
N CYS A 264 0.21 -13.23 -14.76
CA CYS A 264 0.10 -14.54 -15.37
C CYS A 264 -1.30 -15.13 -15.22
N THR A 265 -1.71 -15.92 -16.23
CA THR A 265 -2.71 -16.96 -16.08
C THR A 265 -1.97 -18.27 -15.83
N MET A 266 -2.06 -18.80 -14.59
CA MET A 266 -1.38 -20.03 -14.17
C MET A 266 -2.29 -21.25 -14.33
N ILE A 267 -1.72 -22.33 -14.85
CA ILE A 267 -2.38 -23.65 -14.97
C ILE A 267 -1.70 -24.62 -14.01
N TYR A 268 -2.49 -25.33 -13.24
CA TYR A 268 -2.08 -26.41 -12.36
C TYR A 268 -2.63 -27.72 -12.94
N ASN A 269 -1.74 -28.61 -13.33
CA ASN A 269 -2.09 -29.90 -13.97
C ASN A 269 -1.66 -31.06 -13.08
N ALA A 270 -2.42 -31.33 -12.02
CA ALA A 270 -2.04 -32.23 -10.94
C ALA A 270 -0.70 -31.82 -10.28
N ALA A 271 -0.47 -30.52 -10.13
CA ALA A 271 0.73 -29.97 -9.55
C ALA A 271 0.90 -30.40 -8.09
N HIS A 272 2.11 -30.80 -7.71
CA HIS A 272 2.45 -31.16 -6.33
C HIS A 272 2.32 -29.95 -5.40
N ALA A 273 1.71 -30.16 -4.23
CA ALA A 273 1.51 -29.10 -3.24
C ALA A 273 1.45 -29.66 -1.82
N GLU A 274 1.75 -28.79 -0.86
CA GLU A 274 1.66 -29.05 0.58
C GLU A 274 0.58 -28.16 1.20
N LEU A 275 -0.20 -28.69 2.14
CA LEU A 275 -1.17 -27.88 2.89
C LEU A 275 -0.44 -26.91 3.82
N VAL A 276 -0.88 -25.66 3.89
CA VAL A 276 -0.37 -24.63 4.81
C VAL A 276 -1.47 -24.28 5.82
N GLY A 277 -1.17 -24.50 7.09
CA GLY A 277 -2.15 -24.36 8.17
C GLY A 277 -3.16 -25.51 8.19
N ALA A 278 -4.34 -25.28 8.77
CA ALA A 278 -5.40 -26.29 8.85
C ALA A 278 -6.26 -26.32 7.59
N ALA A 279 -6.86 -27.51 7.31
CA ALA A 279 -7.84 -27.66 6.25
C ALA A 279 -9.05 -26.74 6.49
N ASN A 280 -9.53 -26.10 5.43
CA ASN A 280 -10.66 -25.17 5.41
C ASN A 280 -10.43 -23.79 6.11
N ASP A 281 -9.22 -23.54 6.60
CA ASP A 281 -8.81 -22.24 7.15
C ASP A 281 -8.03 -21.39 6.13
N GLY A 282 -7.94 -21.85 4.88
CA GLY A 282 -7.06 -21.24 3.87
C GLY A 282 -7.35 -19.79 3.57
N LEU A 283 -8.63 -19.37 3.59
CA LEU A 283 -8.95 -17.96 3.39
C LEU A 283 -8.51 -17.10 4.58
N ALA A 284 -8.70 -17.58 5.82
CA ALA A 284 -8.25 -16.89 7.02
C ALA A 284 -6.71 -16.79 7.04
N ASN A 285 -6.00 -17.87 6.69
CA ASN A 285 -4.54 -17.88 6.61
C ASN A 285 -4.01 -16.94 5.52
N MET A 286 -4.69 -16.88 4.37
CA MET A 286 -4.34 -15.98 3.28
C MET A 286 -4.55 -14.49 3.64
N PHE A 287 -5.45 -14.17 4.57
CA PHE A 287 -5.62 -12.80 5.05
C PHE A 287 -4.35 -12.22 5.69
N THR A 288 -3.48 -13.05 6.26
CA THR A 288 -2.16 -12.61 6.75
C THR A 288 -1.35 -11.97 5.62
N MET A 289 -1.23 -12.67 4.47
CA MET A 289 -0.56 -12.13 3.29
C MET A 289 -1.33 -10.94 2.68
N MET A 290 -2.65 -11.03 2.60
CA MET A 290 -3.48 -9.99 1.99
C MET A 290 -3.45 -8.68 2.78
N ASN A 291 -3.41 -8.70 4.11
CA ASN A 291 -3.35 -7.48 4.91
C ASN A 291 -1.99 -6.79 4.76
N ALA A 292 -0.91 -7.56 4.77
CA ALA A 292 0.43 -7.04 4.45
C ALA A 292 0.46 -6.41 3.04
N ALA A 293 -0.10 -7.13 2.04
CA ALA A 293 -0.19 -6.63 0.67
C ALA A 293 -1.06 -5.35 0.56
N ARG A 294 -2.17 -5.24 1.30
CA ARG A 294 -3.03 -4.05 1.31
C ARG A 294 -2.29 -2.79 1.75
N LEU A 295 -1.49 -2.89 2.83
CA LEU A 295 -0.68 -1.78 3.31
C LEU A 295 0.40 -1.40 2.29
N GLN A 296 1.07 -2.37 1.70
CA GLN A 296 2.05 -2.17 0.63
C GLN A 296 1.40 -1.50 -0.61
N VAL A 297 0.18 -1.88 -0.97
CA VAL A 297 -0.58 -1.23 -2.06
C VAL A 297 -0.92 0.22 -1.72
N GLY A 298 -1.22 0.53 -0.46
CA GLY A 298 -1.34 1.92 0.00
C GLY A 298 -0.08 2.72 -0.28
N VAL A 299 1.08 2.16 0.03
CA VAL A 299 2.40 2.76 -0.26
C VAL A 299 2.68 2.89 -1.75
N GLN A 300 2.20 1.96 -2.60
CA GLN A 300 2.29 2.14 -4.06
C GLN A 300 1.58 3.39 -4.54
N GLY A 301 0.40 3.70 -3.95
CA GLY A 301 -0.30 4.96 -4.22
C GLY A 301 0.54 6.19 -3.87
N VAL A 302 1.22 6.16 -2.72
CA VAL A 302 2.15 7.22 -2.28
C VAL A 302 3.34 7.33 -3.23
N ALA A 303 3.98 6.21 -3.52
CA ALA A 303 5.21 6.12 -4.27
C ALA A 303 5.08 6.63 -5.71
N ILE A 304 4.01 6.20 -6.40
CA ILE A 304 3.75 6.65 -7.78
C ILE A 304 3.33 8.13 -7.83
N ALA A 305 2.59 8.59 -6.79
CA ALA A 305 2.23 10.00 -6.64
C ALA A 305 3.47 10.88 -6.44
N GLU A 306 4.39 10.48 -5.56
CA GLU A 306 5.65 11.18 -5.31
C GLU A 306 6.49 11.29 -6.59
N ARG A 307 6.60 10.20 -7.36
CA ARG A 307 7.32 10.21 -8.64
C ARG A 307 6.70 11.19 -9.65
N ALA A 308 5.38 11.13 -9.81
CA ALA A 308 4.66 12.02 -10.71
C ALA A 308 4.77 13.49 -10.29
N TYR A 309 4.70 13.75 -8.97
CA TYR A 309 4.86 15.08 -8.39
C TYR A 309 6.24 15.67 -8.68
N GLN A 310 7.30 14.90 -8.46
CA GLN A 310 8.67 15.36 -8.72
C GLN A 310 8.87 15.76 -10.18
N GLN A 311 8.35 14.97 -11.11
CA GLN A 311 8.43 15.28 -12.54
C GLN A 311 7.61 16.54 -12.87
N ALA A 312 6.40 16.66 -12.37
CA ALA A 312 5.54 17.83 -12.57
C ALA A 312 6.15 19.11 -11.97
N LEU A 313 6.74 19.02 -10.77
CA LEU A 313 7.42 20.14 -10.13
C LEU A 313 8.63 20.62 -10.95
N SER A 314 9.46 19.68 -11.41
CA SER A 314 10.59 20.00 -12.29
C SER A 314 10.14 20.72 -13.56
N PHE A 315 9.13 20.17 -14.23
CA PHE A 315 8.56 20.80 -15.42
C PHE A 315 8.03 22.20 -15.14
N ALA A 316 7.33 22.40 -14.01
CA ALA A 316 6.79 23.71 -13.63
C ALA A 316 7.87 24.74 -13.27
N LEU A 317 9.03 24.31 -12.79
CA LEU A 317 10.20 25.15 -12.53
C LEU A 317 10.94 25.59 -13.79
N GLU A 318 10.97 24.73 -14.80
CA GLU A 318 11.73 24.96 -16.05
C GLU A 318 10.90 25.66 -17.14
N ARG A 319 9.64 25.21 -17.33
CA ARG A 319 8.77 25.72 -18.38
C ARG A 319 8.32 27.15 -18.06
N LYS A 320 8.57 28.06 -19.01
CA LYS A 320 8.11 29.46 -18.93
C LYS A 320 7.03 29.74 -19.95
N GLN A 321 5.91 30.32 -19.53
CA GLN A 321 4.79 30.72 -20.39
C GLN A 321 3.84 31.66 -19.65
N GLY A 322 3.29 32.64 -20.37
CA GLY A 322 2.36 33.62 -19.81
C GLY A 322 3.03 34.64 -18.89
N ARG A 323 2.21 35.48 -18.26
CA ARG A 323 2.63 36.51 -17.31
C ARG A 323 2.23 36.13 -15.90
N SER A 324 3.15 36.20 -14.95
CA SER A 324 2.83 35.96 -13.54
C SER A 324 1.94 37.07 -12.99
N ALA A 325 0.81 36.68 -12.37
CA ALA A 325 -0.06 37.59 -11.66
C ALA A 325 0.58 38.15 -10.35
N TRP A 326 1.60 37.46 -9.82
CA TRP A 326 2.28 37.89 -8.58
C TRP A 326 3.46 38.80 -8.81
N THR A 327 4.28 38.50 -9.84
CA THR A 327 5.55 39.21 -10.06
C THR A 327 5.53 40.14 -11.25
N GLY A 328 4.55 39.97 -12.16
CA GLY A 328 4.49 40.68 -13.45
C GLY A 328 5.49 40.17 -14.48
N GLU A 329 6.35 39.20 -14.16
CA GLU A 329 7.37 38.61 -15.07
C GLU A 329 6.71 38.01 -16.32
N TYR A 330 7.40 38.15 -17.49
CA TYR A 330 6.99 37.56 -18.76
C TYR A 330 8.22 37.18 -19.60
N PRO A 331 8.35 35.94 -20.08
CA PRO A 331 7.52 34.78 -19.71
C PRO A 331 7.87 34.27 -18.31
N ALA A 332 6.86 34.02 -17.47
CA ALA A 332 7.03 33.50 -16.13
C ALA A 332 7.11 31.97 -16.09
N ARG A 333 7.73 31.38 -15.06
CA ARG A 333 7.69 29.94 -14.82
C ARG A 333 6.26 29.49 -14.55
N LEU A 334 5.91 28.25 -14.94
CA LEU A 334 4.57 27.70 -14.63
C LEU A 334 4.28 27.72 -13.12
N LEU A 335 5.30 27.43 -12.28
CA LEU A 335 5.17 27.52 -10.82
C LEU A 335 4.70 28.89 -10.30
N ASP A 336 4.93 29.95 -11.05
CA ASP A 336 4.57 31.32 -10.66
C ASP A 336 3.15 31.70 -11.08
N HIS A 337 2.33 30.73 -11.52
CA HIS A 337 0.90 30.86 -11.76
C HIS A 337 0.09 30.28 -10.60
N PRO A 338 -0.92 31.01 -10.06
CA PRO A 338 -1.67 30.62 -8.87
C PRO A 338 -2.28 29.21 -8.95
N ASP A 339 -2.90 28.84 -10.07
CA ASP A 339 -3.57 27.53 -10.21
C ASP A 339 -2.56 26.37 -10.34
N VAL A 340 -1.45 26.56 -11.05
CA VAL A 340 -0.37 25.55 -11.10
C VAL A 340 0.19 25.32 -9.71
N ARG A 341 0.44 26.39 -8.95
CA ARG A 341 0.91 26.28 -7.57
C ARG A 341 -0.11 25.59 -6.67
N ARG A 342 -1.40 25.88 -6.83
CA ARG A 342 -2.48 25.21 -6.09
C ARG A 342 -2.48 23.71 -6.37
N MET A 343 -2.34 23.28 -7.64
CA MET A 343 -2.24 21.86 -8.00
C MET A 343 -1.03 21.19 -7.34
N LEU A 344 0.15 21.79 -7.44
CA LEU A 344 1.37 21.26 -6.83
C LEU A 344 1.27 21.19 -5.30
N MET A 345 0.66 22.19 -4.65
CA MET A 345 0.41 22.17 -3.20
C MET A 345 -0.57 21.06 -2.82
N LEU A 346 -1.63 20.83 -3.59
CA LEU A 346 -2.58 19.74 -3.34
C LEU A 346 -1.93 18.38 -3.48
N MET A 347 -1.11 18.20 -4.53
CA MET A 347 -0.36 16.97 -4.73
C MET A 347 0.57 16.71 -3.53
N LYS A 348 1.41 17.68 -3.15
CA LYS A 348 2.34 17.55 -2.02
C LYS A 348 1.63 17.25 -0.71
N ALA A 349 0.55 17.97 -0.41
CA ALA A 349 -0.20 17.79 0.84
C ALA A 349 -0.85 16.39 0.93
N LYS A 350 -1.42 15.89 -0.17
CA LYS A 350 -1.99 14.54 -0.20
C LYS A 350 -0.93 13.45 -0.15
N ILE A 351 0.23 13.62 -0.78
CA ILE A 351 1.35 12.66 -0.69
C ILE A 351 1.83 12.53 0.75
N GLU A 352 2.06 13.66 1.44
CA GLU A 352 2.53 13.64 2.82
C GLU A 352 1.49 13.04 3.78
N ALA A 353 0.22 13.35 3.58
CA ALA A 353 -0.87 12.75 4.34
C ALA A 353 -0.96 11.22 4.12
N ALA A 354 -0.91 10.77 2.87
CA ALA A 354 -0.94 9.35 2.51
C ALA A 354 0.25 8.58 3.08
N ARG A 355 1.47 9.14 2.97
CA ARG A 355 2.69 8.60 3.57
C ARG A 355 2.53 8.43 5.08
N ALA A 356 2.08 9.47 5.76
CA ALA A 356 1.89 9.44 7.20
C ALA A 356 0.81 8.43 7.63
N ILE A 357 -0.30 8.29 6.90
CA ILE A 357 -1.33 7.27 7.15
C ILE A 357 -0.75 5.86 7.01
N CYS A 358 0.00 5.58 5.94
CA CYS A 358 0.61 4.27 5.72
C CYS A 358 1.65 3.93 6.81
N LEU A 359 2.51 4.88 7.17
CA LEU A 359 3.51 4.68 8.23
C LEU A 359 2.86 4.54 9.61
N ALA A 360 1.82 5.31 9.93
CA ALA A 360 1.06 5.16 11.18
C ALA A 360 0.39 3.78 11.29
N THR A 361 -0.09 3.25 10.16
CA THR A 361 -0.63 1.88 10.09
C THR A 361 0.46 0.85 10.37
N ALA A 362 1.64 1.00 9.76
CA ALA A 362 2.77 0.08 9.98
C ALA A 362 3.28 0.12 11.43
N VAL A 363 3.38 1.30 12.05
CA VAL A 363 3.74 1.43 13.48
C VAL A 363 2.69 0.75 14.37
N ALA A 364 1.39 0.85 14.03
CA ALA A 364 0.34 0.11 14.74
C ALA A 364 0.52 -1.41 14.59
N THR A 365 0.92 -1.91 13.40
CA THR A 365 1.27 -3.32 13.18
C THR A 365 2.46 -3.74 14.06
N ASP A 366 3.53 -2.92 14.13
CA ASP A 366 4.69 -3.20 14.98
C ASP A 366 4.29 -3.29 16.47
N PHE A 367 3.46 -2.37 16.97
CA PHE A 367 2.95 -2.43 18.33
C PHE A 367 1.99 -3.60 18.58
N ALA A 368 1.22 -4.02 17.58
CA ALA A 368 0.34 -5.19 17.69
C ALA A 368 1.15 -6.49 17.90
N LEU A 369 2.35 -6.56 17.33
CA LEU A 369 3.27 -7.68 17.48
C LEU A 369 4.11 -7.57 18.76
N ALA A 370 4.63 -6.38 19.08
CA ALA A 370 5.69 -6.14 20.05
C ALA A 370 5.25 -5.41 21.33
N GLY A 371 3.99 -5.01 21.46
CA GLY A 371 3.50 -4.25 22.63
C GLY A 371 3.79 -4.97 23.96
N LYS A 372 4.07 -4.18 25.00
CA LYS A 372 4.54 -4.64 26.33
C LYS A 372 3.64 -5.69 26.99
N ASP A 373 2.33 -5.57 26.81
CA ASP A 373 1.34 -6.47 27.38
C ASP A 373 0.21 -6.78 26.40
N LYS A 374 -0.67 -7.71 26.78
CA LYS A 374 -1.78 -8.16 25.94
C LYS A 374 -2.76 -7.02 25.60
N ALA A 375 -3.02 -6.10 26.53
CA ALA A 375 -3.97 -5.00 26.32
C ALA A 375 -3.40 -3.98 25.32
N ALA A 376 -2.11 -3.64 25.44
CA ALA A 376 -1.42 -2.77 24.50
C ALA A 376 -1.40 -3.36 23.08
N ARG A 377 -1.08 -4.67 22.95
CA ARG A 377 -1.11 -5.37 21.66
C ARG A 377 -2.50 -5.39 21.03
N GLU A 378 -3.53 -5.67 21.84
CA GLU A 378 -4.92 -5.70 21.35
C GLU A 378 -5.39 -4.31 20.88
N ARG A 379 -5.09 -3.24 21.63
CA ARG A 379 -5.39 -1.88 21.21
C ARG A 379 -4.69 -1.51 19.91
N ALA A 380 -3.42 -1.84 19.77
CA ALA A 380 -2.65 -1.61 18.54
C ALA A 380 -3.22 -2.42 17.36
N ARG A 381 -3.65 -3.68 17.59
CA ARG A 381 -4.31 -4.51 16.58
C ARG A 381 -5.62 -3.90 16.09
N LEU A 382 -6.47 -3.41 17.00
CA LEU A 382 -7.71 -2.74 16.61
C LEU A 382 -7.45 -1.45 15.81
N ARG A 383 -6.39 -0.71 16.14
CA ARG A 383 -5.94 0.47 15.40
C ARG A 383 -5.46 0.09 14.00
N GLU A 384 -4.60 -0.93 13.87
CA GLU A 384 -4.14 -1.46 12.59
C GLU A 384 -5.33 -1.87 11.71
N GLU A 385 -6.27 -2.61 12.28
CA GLU A 385 -7.47 -3.05 11.55
C GLU A 385 -8.32 -1.89 11.04
N LEU A 386 -8.48 -0.81 11.83
CA LEU A 386 -9.20 0.40 11.42
C LEU A 386 -8.44 1.14 10.31
N PHE A 387 -7.12 1.25 10.42
CA PHE A 387 -6.30 2.08 9.54
C PHE A 387 -6.02 1.41 8.20
N THR A 388 -5.88 0.08 8.13
CA THR A 388 -5.51 -0.66 6.92
C THR A 388 -6.40 -0.37 5.71
N PRO A 389 -7.75 -0.43 5.78
CA PRO A 389 -8.61 -0.10 4.65
C PRO A 389 -8.47 1.36 4.20
N VAL A 390 -8.23 2.29 5.15
CA VAL A 390 -7.99 3.70 4.83
C VAL A 390 -6.63 3.88 4.17
N ALA A 391 -5.56 3.29 4.72
CA ALA A 391 -4.23 3.33 4.14
C ALA A 391 -4.23 2.82 2.70
N LYS A 392 -4.91 1.69 2.43
CA LYS A 392 -5.00 1.14 1.08
C LYS A 392 -5.83 2.03 0.16
N ALA A 393 -7.08 2.32 0.49
CA ALA A 393 -8.01 2.93 -0.43
C ALA A 393 -7.78 4.42 -0.61
N TRP A 394 -7.64 5.18 0.48
CA TRP A 394 -7.44 6.62 0.39
C TRP A 394 -6.13 6.99 -0.30
N SER A 395 -5.03 6.26 0.00
CA SER A 395 -3.72 6.53 -0.60
C SER A 395 -3.68 6.18 -2.08
N THR A 396 -4.36 5.12 -2.50
CA THR A 396 -4.40 4.73 -3.92
C THR A 396 -5.32 5.63 -4.74
N ASP A 397 -6.44 6.09 -4.20
CA ASP A 397 -7.31 7.09 -4.85
C ASP A 397 -6.56 8.44 -4.98
N ALA A 398 -5.85 8.86 -3.92
CA ALA A 398 -4.98 10.03 -3.98
C ALA A 398 -3.87 9.85 -5.04
N GLY A 399 -3.30 8.65 -5.17
CA GLY A 399 -2.28 8.33 -6.18
C GLY A 399 -2.80 8.56 -7.62
N VAL A 400 -4.00 8.09 -7.92
CA VAL A 400 -4.63 8.30 -9.24
C VAL A 400 -4.94 9.79 -9.47
N GLU A 401 -5.50 10.48 -8.48
CA GLU A 401 -5.79 11.92 -8.59
C GLU A 401 -4.50 12.73 -8.83
N ILE A 402 -3.45 12.44 -8.08
CA ILE A 402 -2.17 13.17 -8.16
C ILE A 402 -1.49 12.93 -9.51
N THR A 403 -1.46 11.69 -10.00
CA THR A 403 -0.89 11.38 -11.31
C THR A 403 -1.66 12.05 -12.45
N SER A 404 -2.98 12.16 -12.35
CA SER A 404 -3.81 12.94 -13.29
C SER A 404 -3.50 14.44 -13.23
N LEU A 405 -3.35 15.02 -12.02
CA LEU A 405 -2.96 16.43 -11.86
C LEU A 405 -1.55 16.69 -12.40
N ALA A 406 -0.64 15.71 -12.26
CA ALA A 406 0.71 15.81 -12.83
C ALA A 406 0.66 15.96 -14.36
N LEU A 407 -0.18 15.17 -15.05
CA LEU A 407 -0.42 15.36 -16.50
C LEU A 407 -0.94 16.77 -16.80
N GLN A 408 -1.87 17.28 -16.00
CA GLN A 408 -2.44 18.61 -16.18
C GLN A 408 -1.38 19.71 -16.05
N VAL A 409 -0.44 19.58 -15.10
CA VAL A 409 0.70 20.52 -14.93
C VAL A 409 1.60 20.54 -16.17
N HIS A 410 1.81 19.39 -16.82
CA HIS A 410 2.59 19.31 -18.05
C HIS A 410 1.85 19.89 -19.28
N GLY A 411 0.52 20.09 -19.20
CA GLY A 411 -0.30 20.51 -20.33
C GLY A 411 -0.25 19.48 -21.47
N GLY A 412 -0.22 19.93 -22.72
CA GLY A 412 -0.18 19.02 -23.89
C GLY A 412 0.97 18.02 -23.86
N MET A 413 2.11 18.39 -23.27
CA MET A 413 3.26 17.49 -23.12
C MET A 413 2.97 16.32 -22.17
N GLY A 414 2.09 16.46 -21.18
CA GLY A 414 1.67 15.38 -20.30
C GLY A 414 0.93 14.25 -21.01
N TYR A 415 0.32 14.55 -22.17
CA TYR A 415 -0.40 13.58 -22.99
C TYR A 415 0.47 12.83 -23.99
N ILE A 416 1.76 13.22 -24.09
CA ILE A 416 2.75 12.63 -25.01
C ILE A 416 3.54 11.56 -24.27
N GLU A 417 3.52 10.31 -24.76
CA GLU A 417 4.16 9.16 -24.11
C GLU A 417 5.66 9.36 -23.88
N GLU A 418 6.37 9.99 -24.81
CA GLU A 418 7.82 10.23 -24.76
C GLU A 418 8.26 11.09 -23.57
N THR A 419 7.34 11.86 -22.96
CA THR A 419 7.63 12.62 -21.74
C THR A 419 7.75 11.73 -20.50
N GLY A 420 7.18 10.53 -20.53
CA GLY A 420 7.11 9.59 -19.41
C GLY A 420 6.06 9.93 -18.34
N ALA A 421 5.41 11.09 -18.41
CA ALA A 421 4.39 11.49 -17.43
C ALA A 421 3.15 10.58 -17.50
N ALA A 422 2.74 10.17 -18.70
CA ALA A 422 1.60 9.30 -18.94
C ALA A 422 1.77 7.91 -18.28
N GLN A 423 2.98 7.37 -18.22
CA GLN A 423 3.28 6.11 -17.55
C GLN A 423 2.79 6.12 -16.09
N HIS A 424 3.05 7.19 -15.34
CA HIS A 424 2.69 7.26 -13.92
C HIS A 424 1.18 7.15 -13.71
N TYR A 425 0.38 7.78 -14.55
CA TYR A 425 -1.08 7.68 -14.50
C TYR A 425 -1.58 6.28 -14.85
N ARG A 426 -1.01 5.65 -15.90
CA ARG A 426 -1.35 4.29 -16.29
C ARG A 426 -0.99 3.28 -15.19
N ASP A 427 0.20 3.40 -14.61
CA ASP A 427 0.68 2.51 -13.54
C ASP A 427 -0.13 2.68 -12.25
N ALA A 428 -0.53 3.91 -11.89
CA ALA A 428 -1.30 4.17 -10.68
C ALA A 428 -2.69 3.53 -10.70
N ARG A 429 -3.28 3.34 -11.89
CA ARG A 429 -4.71 3.00 -12.01
C ARG A 429 -5.06 1.61 -11.50
N ILE A 430 -4.11 0.68 -11.42
CA ILE A 430 -4.37 -0.67 -10.90
C ILE A 430 -4.53 -0.68 -9.38
N ALA A 431 -3.88 0.22 -8.65
CA ALA A 431 -3.83 0.20 -7.20
C ALA A 431 -5.21 0.29 -6.50
N PRO A 432 -6.20 1.09 -6.99
CA PRO A 432 -7.58 1.05 -6.47
C PRO A 432 -8.35 -0.24 -6.79
N ILE A 433 -7.86 -1.09 -7.69
CA ILE A 433 -8.60 -2.25 -8.22
C ILE A 433 -8.20 -3.55 -7.52
N TYR A 434 -6.90 -3.85 -7.44
CA TYR A 434 -6.41 -5.13 -6.92
C TYR A 434 -6.30 -5.15 -5.39
N GLU A 435 -6.01 -6.33 -4.82
CA GLU A 435 -5.91 -6.59 -3.35
C GLU A 435 -7.18 -6.20 -2.58
N GLY A 436 -8.34 -6.42 -3.23
CA GLY A 436 -9.64 -5.92 -2.82
C GLY A 436 -9.83 -4.49 -3.29
N THR A 437 -10.85 -4.28 -4.12
CA THR A 437 -11.18 -2.93 -4.66
C THR A 437 -11.37 -1.92 -3.53
N ASN A 438 -11.19 -0.64 -3.81
CA ASN A 438 -11.42 0.41 -2.80
C ASN A 438 -12.84 0.38 -2.24
N GLY A 439 -13.84 -0.01 -3.05
CA GLY A 439 -15.20 -0.27 -2.57
C GLY A 439 -15.27 -1.42 -1.56
N ILE A 440 -14.51 -2.50 -1.77
CA ILE A 440 -14.42 -3.61 -0.79
C ILE A 440 -13.72 -3.14 0.50
N GLN A 441 -12.70 -2.27 0.43
CA GLN A 441 -12.08 -1.67 1.61
C GLN A 441 -13.07 -0.81 2.39
N ALA A 442 -13.90 -0.02 1.70
CA ALA A 442 -14.93 0.80 2.31
C ALA A 442 -16.01 -0.06 3.00
N ILE A 443 -16.48 -1.13 2.36
CA ILE A 443 -17.42 -2.09 2.94
C ILE A 443 -16.80 -2.80 4.16
N ASP A 444 -15.52 -3.19 4.07
CA ASP A 444 -14.79 -3.79 5.19
C ASP A 444 -14.68 -2.83 6.39
N LEU A 445 -14.35 -1.57 6.12
CA LEU A 445 -14.29 -0.52 7.13
C LEU A 445 -15.62 -0.40 7.88
N VAL A 446 -16.70 -0.16 7.17
CA VAL A 446 -18.02 0.11 7.78
C VAL A 446 -18.62 -1.16 8.40
N GLY A 447 -18.56 -2.28 7.70
CA GLY A 447 -19.21 -3.53 8.12
C GLY A 447 -18.47 -4.26 9.24
N ARG A 448 -17.15 -4.21 9.27
CA ARG A 448 -16.32 -5.02 10.16
C ARG A 448 -15.44 -4.23 11.12
N LYS A 449 -14.90 -3.06 10.73
CA LYS A 449 -13.85 -2.36 11.50
C LYS A 449 -14.39 -1.30 12.45
N LEU A 450 -15.58 -0.74 12.19
CA LEU A 450 -16.22 0.20 13.11
C LEU A 450 -16.79 -0.47 14.38
N GLY A 451 -17.02 -1.78 14.38
CA GLY A 451 -17.70 -2.50 15.45
C GLY A 451 -16.84 -3.15 16.54
N PRO A 452 -15.62 -3.66 16.28
CA PRO A 452 -14.80 -4.32 17.30
C PRO A 452 -14.53 -3.42 18.50
N GLY A 453 -14.49 -4.00 19.71
CA GLY A 453 -14.30 -3.24 20.94
C GLY A 453 -15.36 -2.14 21.16
N ASN A 454 -16.60 -2.33 20.68
CA ASN A 454 -17.65 -1.29 20.72
C ASN A 454 -17.21 0.05 20.09
N GLY A 455 -16.43 -0.01 19.02
CA GLY A 455 -15.89 1.17 18.33
C GLY A 455 -14.71 1.84 19.06
N GLU A 456 -13.99 1.09 19.91
CA GLU A 456 -12.84 1.59 20.68
C GLU A 456 -11.79 2.26 19.78
N ALA A 457 -11.41 1.63 18.67
CA ALA A 457 -10.39 2.17 17.78
C ALA A 457 -10.74 3.56 17.20
N VAL A 458 -12.02 3.80 16.87
CA VAL A 458 -12.47 5.12 16.39
C VAL A 458 -12.48 6.14 17.53
N ARG A 459 -12.93 5.76 18.73
CA ARG A 459 -12.90 6.65 19.90
C ARG A 459 -11.47 7.03 20.27
N ASP A 460 -10.53 6.08 20.26
CA ASP A 460 -9.11 6.33 20.52
C ASP A 460 -8.53 7.28 19.45
N LEU A 461 -8.84 7.07 18.17
CA LEU A 461 -8.43 7.98 17.12
C LEU A 461 -8.97 9.41 17.36
N LEU A 462 -10.26 9.56 17.65
CA LEU A 462 -10.87 10.87 17.89
C LEU A 462 -10.29 11.55 19.14
N ALA A 463 -9.94 10.78 20.18
CA ALA A 463 -9.26 11.28 21.37
C ALA A 463 -7.85 11.79 21.06
N ASP A 464 -7.06 11.04 20.28
CA ASP A 464 -5.71 11.47 19.83
C ASP A 464 -5.77 12.74 18.98
N VAL A 465 -6.76 12.83 18.08
CA VAL A 465 -7.01 14.06 17.30
C VAL A 465 -7.35 15.22 18.24
N GLY A 466 -8.22 15.00 19.24
CA GLY A 466 -8.57 16.00 20.25
C GLY A 466 -7.36 16.51 21.02
N ALA A 467 -6.50 15.61 21.48
CA ALA A 467 -5.25 15.98 22.16
C ALA A 467 -4.35 16.85 21.25
N THR A 468 -4.25 16.51 19.97
CA THR A 468 -3.48 17.31 18.99
C THR A 468 -4.09 18.69 18.78
N ILE A 469 -5.43 18.82 18.75
CA ILE A 469 -6.13 20.11 18.66
C ILE A 469 -5.77 21.02 19.84
N GLU A 470 -5.73 20.49 21.06
CA GLU A 470 -5.35 21.27 22.23
C GLU A 470 -3.90 21.77 22.18
N LEU A 471 -2.97 20.93 21.68
CA LEU A 471 -1.57 21.35 21.46
C LEU A 471 -1.47 22.47 20.40
N LEU A 472 -2.22 22.36 19.30
CA LEU A 472 -2.27 23.40 18.27
C LEU A 472 -2.81 24.73 18.81
N ARG A 473 -3.84 24.69 19.67
CA ARG A 473 -4.46 25.87 20.30
C ARG A 473 -3.54 26.54 21.31
N SER A 474 -2.75 25.75 22.03
CA SER A 474 -1.80 26.28 23.01
C SER A 474 -0.62 26.99 22.33
N SER A 475 -0.40 26.79 21.03
CA SER A 475 0.62 27.48 20.26
C SER A 475 0.23 28.94 19.99
N ARG A 476 1.24 29.82 20.06
CA ARG A 476 1.08 31.26 19.71
C ARG A 476 1.14 31.51 18.19
N ASN A 477 1.15 30.46 17.38
CA ASN A 477 1.24 30.56 15.92
C ASN A 477 -0.16 30.55 15.30
N ASP A 478 -0.57 31.65 14.67
CA ASP A 478 -1.90 31.84 14.07
C ASP A 478 -2.23 30.76 13.02
N ARG A 479 -1.24 30.28 12.26
CA ARG A 479 -1.43 29.22 11.28
C ARG A 479 -1.80 27.90 11.94
N LEU A 480 -1.19 27.56 13.08
CA LEU A 480 -1.54 26.38 13.86
C LEU A 480 -2.95 26.48 14.45
N GLY A 481 -3.34 27.66 14.90
CA GLY A 481 -4.72 27.94 15.34
C GLY A 481 -5.76 27.77 14.21
N ALA A 482 -5.41 28.12 12.98
CA ALA A 482 -6.29 27.88 11.82
C ALA A 482 -6.43 26.37 11.52
N ILE A 483 -5.35 25.61 11.56
CA ILE A 483 -5.35 24.14 11.42
C ILE A 483 -6.23 23.51 12.51
N ALA A 484 -6.09 23.95 13.77
CA ALA A 484 -6.89 23.44 14.88
C ALA A 484 -8.39 23.57 14.64
N ARG A 485 -8.86 24.75 14.18
CA ARG A 485 -10.28 25.00 13.90
C ARG A 485 -10.84 24.05 12.81
N ARG A 486 -10.07 23.86 11.72
CA ARG A 486 -10.48 22.95 10.63
C ARG A 486 -10.49 21.49 11.06
N LEU A 487 -9.49 21.10 11.84
CA LEU A 487 -9.38 19.72 12.34
C LEU A 487 -10.52 19.41 13.32
N GLU A 488 -10.87 20.34 14.21
CA GLU A 488 -11.99 20.19 15.14
C GLU A 488 -13.34 20.04 14.41
N ALA A 489 -13.61 20.90 13.42
CA ALA A 489 -14.82 20.82 12.63
C ALA A 489 -14.93 19.47 11.89
N ALA A 490 -13.84 19.00 11.31
CA ALA A 490 -13.80 17.70 10.65
C ALA A 490 -13.99 16.54 11.65
N THR A 491 -13.42 16.65 12.85
CA THR A 491 -13.56 15.64 13.93
C THR A 491 -15.01 15.49 14.34
N THR A 492 -15.71 16.59 14.57
CA THR A 492 -17.16 16.58 14.90
C THR A 492 -17.95 15.92 13.76
N THR A 493 -17.68 16.30 12.52
CA THR A 493 -18.36 15.75 11.35
C THR A 493 -18.13 14.22 11.22
N VAL A 494 -16.91 13.75 11.44
CA VAL A 494 -16.59 12.29 11.42
C VAL A 494 -17.30 11.57 12.54
N ALA A 495 -17.35 12.15 13.75
CA ALA A 495 -18.06 11.55 14.88
C ALA A 495 -19.55 11.34 14.56
N GLU A 496 -20.23 12.37 14.05
CA GLU A 496 -21.65 12.32 13.63
C GLU A 496 -21.89 11.25 12.56
N ALA A 497 -21.06 11.22 11.52
CA ALA A 497 -21.15 10.22 10.46
C ALA A 497 -20.90 8.80 10.98
N THR A 498 -19.97 8.62 11.91
CA THR A 498 -19.68 7.33 12.56
C THR A 498 -20.86 6.84 13.36
N GLU A 499 -21.50 7.70 14.16
CA GLU A 499 -22.72 7.37 14.93
C GLU A 499 -23.85 6.94 13.99
N TRP A 500 -24.06 7.70 12.91
CA TRP A 500 -25.10 7.40 11.91
C TRP A 500 -24.90 6.02 11.27
N LEU A 501 -23.66 5.67 10.87
CA LEU A 501 -23.32 4.37 10.27
C LEU A 501 -23.44 3.23 11.29
N THR A 502 -22.99 3.46 12.53
CA THR A 502 -23.02 2.44 13.58
C THR A 502 -24.46 2.07 13.95
N ALA A 503 -25.36 3.06 13.99
CA ALA A 503 -26.79 2.84 14.22
C ALA A 503 -27.46 2.04 13.08
N ARG A 504 -26.87 2.02 11.88
CA ARG A 504 -27.37 1.32 10.68
C ARG A 504 -26.52 0.13 10.27
N ARG A 505 -25.67 -0.35 11.15
CA ARG A 505 -24.77 -1.48 10.86
C ARG A 505 -25.56 -2.71 10.39
N GLY A 506 -25.11 -3.30 9.28
CA GLY A 506 -25.77 -4.43 8.63
C GLY A 506 -26.95 -4.07 7.74
N GLN A 507 -27.29 -2.78 7.63
CA GLN A 507 -28.31 -2.27 6.70
C GLN A 507 -27.67 -1.79 5.39
N VAL A 508 -28.45 -1.74 4.33
CA VAL A 508 -28.00 -1.27 3.01
C VAL A 508 -27.58 0.20 3.05
N ASP A 509 -28.24 1.03 3.86
CA ASP A 509 -27.86 2.44 4.07
C ASP A 509 -26.40 2.62 4.49
N ALA A 510 -25.91 1.78 5.42
CA ALA A 510 -24.53 1.84 5.84
C ALA A 510 -23.55 1.47 4.71
N LEU A 511 -23.94 0.54 3.83
CA LEU A 511 -23.15 0.16 2.67
C LEU A 511 -23.14 1.26 1.60
N ALA A 512 -24.24 1.97 1.41
CA ALA A 512 -24.33 3.11 0.50
C ALA A 512 -23.39 4.26 0.91
N GLY A 513 -23.29 4.51 2.23
CA GLY A 513 -22.40 5.53 2.80
C GLY A 513 -20.93 5.13 2.92
N ALA A 514 -20.54 3.87 2.62
CA ALA A 514 -19.23 3.34 2.97
C ALA A 514 -18.06 4.05 2.26
N THR A 515 -18.13 4.24 0.95
CA THR A 515 -17.06 4.90 0.17
C THR A 515 -16.84 6.36 0.57
N PRO A 516 -17.88 7.22 0.64
CA PRO A 516 -17.68 8.58 1.12
C PRO A 516 -17.23 8.64 2.60
N TYR A 517 -17.62 7.68 3.45
CA TYR A 517 -17.10 7.62 4.81
C TYR A 517 -15.60 7.30 4.87
N LEU A 518 -15.12 6.39 4.02
CA LEU A 518 -13.70 6.10 3.93
C LEU A 518 -12.91 7.35 3.50
N GLU A 519 -13.42 8.12 2.53
CA GLU A 519 -12.81 9.41 2.13
C GLU A 519 -12.80 10.39 3.32
N LEU A 520 -13.93 10.53 4.02
CA LEU A 520 -14.06 11.43 5.16
C LEU A 520 -13.07 11.10 6.28
N LEU A 521 -12.99 9.81 6.66
CA LEU A 521 -12.08 9.33 7.69
C LEU A 521 -10.60 9.49 7.27
N GLY A 522 -10.27 9.18 6.02
CA GLY A 522 -8.92 9.35 5.47
C GLY A 522 -8.49 10.82 5.44
N ASN A 523 -9.41 11.73 5.11
CA ASN A 523 -9.16 13.18 5.18
C ASN A 523 -8.88 13.62 6.63
N LEU A 524 -9.65 13.14 7.61
CA LEU A 524 -9.41 13.44 9.03
C LEU A 524 -8.03 12.91 9.47
N MET A 525 -7.73 11.64 9.19
CA MET A 525 -6.44 11.02 9.55
C MET A 525 -5.26 11.75 8.93
N GLY A 526 -5.34 12.08 7.64
CA GLY A 526 -4.31 12.85 6.94
C GLY A 526 -4.10 14.23 7.54
N GLY A 527 -5.20 14.95 7.83
CA GLY A 527 -5.15 16.26 8.47
C GLY A 527 -4.55 16.22 9.86
N TRP A 528 -4.92 15.23 10.67
CA TRP A 528 -4.36 15.00 12.00
C TRP A 528 -2.84 14.75 11.96
N LEU A 529 -2.39 13.82 11.11
CA LEU A 529 -0.98 13.47 11.02
C LEU A 529 -0.13 14.65 10.48
N LEU A 530 -0.65 15.40 9.50
CA LEU A 530 0.01 16.63 9.04
C LEU A 530 0.05 17.70 10.14
N ALA A 531 -0.96 17.76 11.00
CA ALA A 531 -0.98 18.69 12.14
C ALA A 531 0.09 18.33 13.18
N LYS A 532 0.35 17.04 13.46
CA LYS A 532 1.51 16.60 14.26
C LYS A 532 2.82 17.08 13.63
N GLY A 533 2.99 16.88 12.33
CA GLY A 533 4.17 17.39 11.61
C GLY A 533 4.31 18.92 11.67
N ALA A 534 3.21 19.67 11.64
CA ALA A 534 3.23 21.12 11.77
C ALA A 534 3.65 21.57 13.20
N LEU A 535 3.23 20.83 14.24
CA LEU A 535 3.68 21.07 15.62
C LEU A 535 5.17 20.81 15.77
N ALA A 536 5.69 19.71 15.24
CA ALA A 536 7.12 19.41 15.24
C ALA A 536 7.92 20.49 14.48
N ALA A 537 7.47 20.88 13.31
CA ALA A 537 8.10 21.96 12.54
C ALA A 537 8.11 23.30 13.28
N ALA A 538 7.03 23.62 14.00
CA ALA A 538 6.97 24.84 14.81
C ALA A 538 7.96 24.82 15.98
N LYS A 539 8.21 23.64 16.58
CA LYS A 539 9.23 23.47 17.62
C LYS A 539 10.64 23.73 17.07
N HIS A 540 11.01 23.15 15.93
CA HIS A 540 12.30 23.41 15.29
C HIS A 540 12.52 24.90 14.96
N LEU A 541 11.47 25.58 14.48
CA LEU A 541 11.54 27.03 14.22
C LEU A 541 11.71 27.84 15.49
N ALA A 542 11.14 27.44 16.63
CA ALA A 542 11.29 28.07 17.93
C ALA A 542 12.72 27.90 18.47
N ASP A 543 13.36 26.76 18.19
CA ASP A 543 14.76 26.46 18.54
C ASP A 543 15.77 27.16 17.60
N ALA A 544 15.30 28.17 16.84
CA ALA A 544 16.08 29.01 15.94
C ALA A 544 16.65 28.31 14.67
N ASP A 545 16.14 27.15 14.29
CA ASP A 545 16.43 26.56 12.97
C ASP A 545 15.69 27.34 11.89
N LYS A 546 16.41 28.20 11.17
CA LYS A 546 15.87 29.06 10.11
C LYS A 546 15.67 28.34 8.77
N ASN A 547 15.79 27.01 8.71
CA ASN A 547 15.58 26.28 7.48
C ASN A 547 14.14 26.48 6.97
N PRO A 548 13.95 27.04 5.77
CA PRO A 548 12.62 27.33 5.23
C PRO A 548 11.76 26.08 5.00
N TRP A 549 12.37 24.90 5.04
CA TRP A 549 11.67 23.64 4.96
C TRP A 549 10.65 23.45 6.10
N TRP A 550 10.99 23.88 7.33
CA TRP A 550 10.09 23.79 8.47
C TRP A 550 8.84 24.66 8.29
N SER A 551 9.01 25.91 7.84
CA SER A 551 7.86 26.76 7.52
C SER A 551 7.00 26.19 6.39
N GLY A 552 7.62 25.45 5.46
CA GLY A 552 6.96 24.71 4.41
C GLY A 552 6.05 23.59 4.96
N ARG A 553 6.47 22.86 6.01
CA ARG A 553 5.62 21.82 6.65
C ARG A 553 4.34 22.42 7.23
N ILE A 554 4.45 23.54 7.93
CA ILE A 554 3.28 24.27 8.45
C ILE A 554 2.39 24.74 7.29
N GLY A 555 2.99 25.20 6.19
CA GLY A 555 2.27 25.63 4.99
C GLY A 555 1.48 24.50 4.33
N VAL A 556 2.10 23.33 4.22
CA VAL A 556 1.46 22.12 3.64
C VAL A 556 0.28 21.65 4.51
N ALA A 557 0.46 21.59 5.83
CA ALA A 557 -0.62 21.23 6.76
C ALA A 557 -1.78 22.24 6.73
N GLY A 558 -1.45 23.55 6.69
CA GLY A 558 -2.46 24.61 6.55
C GLY A 558 -3.22 24.51 5.24
N PHE A 559 -2.52 24.25 4.13
CA PHE A 559 -3.18 24.04 2.83
C PHE A 559 -4.11 22.83 2.86
N PHE A 560 -3.69 21.70 3.43
CA PHE A 560 -4.55 20.53 3.58
C PHE A 560 -5.79 20.83 4.41
N ALA A 561 -5.63 21.55 5.52
CA ALA A 561 -6.74 21.96 6.37
C ALA A 561 -7.78 22.81 5.61
N GLU A 562 -7.34 23.79 4.82
CA GLU A 562 -8.24 24.70 4.12
C GLU A 562 -8.82 24.12 2.81
N HIS A 563 -8.14 23.19 2.14
CA HIS A 563 -8.56 22.69 0.83
C HIS A 563 -9.10 21.26 0.86
N VAL A 564 -8.79 20.47 1.89
CA VAL A 564 -9.22 19.06 2.03
C VAL A 564 -10.19 18.92 3.21
N LEU A 565 -9.77 19.26 4.45
CA LEU A 565 -10.65 19.13 5.62
C LEU A 565 -11.89 20.01 5.54
N ALA A 566 -11.80 21.18 4.93
CA ALA A 566 -12.96 22.07 4.73
C ALA A 566 -14.12 21.43 3.94
N ARG A 567 -13.88 20.31 3.25
CA ARG A 567 -14.89 19.58 2.47
C ARG A 567 -15.70 18.59 3.31
N ALA A 568 -15.30 18.35 4.56
CA ALA A 568 -15.88 17.32 5.43
C ALA A 568 -17.42 17.38 5.54
N PRO A 569 -18.08 18.55 5.71
CA PRO A 569 -19.55 18.58 5.83
C PRO A 569 -20.27 18.08 4.56
N GLY A 570 -19.76 18.41 3.38
CA GLY A 570 -20.36 17.94 2.11
C GLY A 570 -20.20 16.43 1.92
N ILE A 571 -19.05 15.88 2.31
CA ILE A 571 -18.81 14.43 2.26
C ILE A 571 -19.72 13.70 3.26
N ALA A 572 -19.85 14.23 4.48
CA ALA A 572 -20.74 13.64 5.50
C ALA A 572 -22.21 13.65 5.06
N ALA A 573 -22.66 14.68 4.37
CA ALA A 573 -23.99 14.69 3.79
C ALA A 573 -24.20 13.52 2.80
N ALA A 574 -23.21 13.19 1.98
CA ALA A 574 -23.24 12.03 1.09
C ALA A 574 -23.21 10.69 1.87
N VAL A 575 -22.45 10.60 2.98
CA VAL A 575 -22.48 9.41 3.87
C VAL A 575 -23.89 9.17 4.40
N MET A 576 -24.55 10.23 4.90
CA MET A 576 -25.83 10.13 5.58
C MET A 576 -27.05 10.19 4.64
N ALA A 577 -26.85 10.32 3.33
CA ALA A 577 -27.93 10.25 2.34
C ALA A 577 -28.61 8.86 2.32
N GLY A 578 -27.88 7.81 2.74
CA GLY A 578 -28.41 6.44 2.76
C GLY A 578 -28.66 5.90 1.36
N VAL A 579 -29.59 4.96 1.26
CA VAL A 579 -29.88 4.21 0.03
C VAL A 579 -30.96 4.86 -0.85
N GLY A 580 -31.67 5.89 -0.38
CA GLY A 580 -32.86 6.47 -1.02
C GLY A 580 -32.81 6.51 -2.55
N ASP A 581 -32.13 7.49 -3.13
CA ASP A 581 -32.05 7.65 -4.59
C ASP A 581 -31.41 6.44 -5.32
N LEU A 582 -30.55 5.67 -4.63
CA LEU A 582 -29.93 4.47 -5.21
C LEU A 582 -30.93 3.33 -5.38
N SER A 583 -31.89 3.18 -4.43
CA SER A 583 -32.92 2.15 -4.49
C SER A 583 -34.07 2.49 -5.46
N ASP A 584 -34.38 3.77 -5.55
CA ASP A 584 -35.52 4.26 -6.33
C ASP A 584 -35.19 4.41 -7.83
N THR A 585 -33.90 4.35 -8.18
CA THR A 585 -33.41 4.43 -9.56
C THR A 585 -33.23 3.05 -10.15
N GLY A 586 -34.18 2.62 -10.99
CA GLY A 586 -34.10 1.33 -11.68
C GLY A 586 -33.08 1.30 -12.83
N PRO A 587 -32.75 0.09 -13.33
CA PRO A 587 -31.78 -0.08 -14.43
C PRO A 587 -32.11 0.72 -15.69
N GLU A 588 -33.41 0.93 -15.98
CA GLU A 588 -33.87 1.70 -17.14
C GLU A 588 -33.43 3.17 -17.05
N ALA A 589 -33.44 3.76 -15.85
CA ALA A 589 -32.96 5.14 -15.64
C ALA A 589 -31.44 5.26 -15.83
N LEU A 590 -30.70 4.15 -15.74
CA LEU A 590 -29.28 4.06 -16.04
C LEU A 590 -28.98 3.70 -17.49
N GLY A 591 -30.02 3.60 -18.36
CA GLY A 591 -29.89 3.29 -19.77
C GLY A 591 -29.72 1.80 -20.09
N ALA A 592 -30.02 0.91 -19.14
CA ALA A 592 -30.10 -0.52 -19.41
C ALA A 592 -31.47 -0.86 -20.05
N ASN A 593 -31.46 -1.50 -21.22
CA ASN A 593 -32.65 -1.98 -21.93
C ASN A 593 -33.05 -3.37 -21.44
#